data_e8057ecc9800e17a85ca513900bc5065
#
_entry.id   e8057ecc9800e17a85ca513900bc5065
#
_cell.length_a   1.000
_cell.length_b   1.000
_cell.length_c   1.000
_cell.angle_alpha   90.00
_cell.angle_beta   90.00
_cell.angle_gamma   90.00
#
_symmetry.space_group_name_H-M   'P 1'
#
loop_
_entity.id
_entity.type
_entity.pdbx_description
1 polymer ?
#
loop_
_entity_poly.entity_id
_entity_poly.type
_entity_poly.pdbx_seq_one_letter_code
_entity_poly.pdbx_strand_id
1 'polypeptide(L)' 'MSLKRILACELCHSRNYSYSTEKISDARLEVKKYCKRCNEHTIHSETK' A
#
# COMPACT_ATOMS: atom_id res chain seq x y z
N MET A 1 -19.75 5.67 -1.31
CA MET A 1 -18.76 6.03 -0.31
C MET A 1 -17.39 5.49 -0.68
N SER A 2 -16.39 6.32 -0.55
CA SER A 2 -15.04 5.88 -0.83
C SER A 2 -14.47 5.12 0.36
N LEU A 3 -13.66 4.13 0.08
CA LEU A 3 -13.02 3.34 1.10
C LEU A 3 -11.53 3.65 1.12
N LYS A 4 -11.02 3.82 2.32
CA LYS A 4 -9.61 4.08 2.49
C LYS A 4 -8.84 2.79 2.62
N ARG A 5 -7.74 2.72 1.89
CA ARG A 5 -6.84 1.58 1.93
C ARG A 5 -5.46 2.07 2.29
N ILE A 6 -4.79 1.32 3.12
CA ILE A 6 -3.43 1.65 3.53
C ILE A 6 -2.48 0.68 2.83
N LEU A 7 -1.44 1.24 2.25
CA LEU A 7 -0.42 0.43 1.59
C LEU A 7 0.80 0.35 2.50
N ALA A 8 1.23 -0.84 2.77
CA ALA A 8 2.37 -1.06 3.64
C ALA A 8 3.46 -1.81 2.91
N CYS A 9 4.70 -1.46 3.22
CA CYS A 9 5.86 -2.14 2.66
C CYS A 9 5.84 -3.62 3.05
N GLU A 10 6.14 -4.48 2.09
CA GLU A 10 6.11 -5.91 2.38
C GLU A 10 7.32 -6.37 3.18
N LEU A 11 8.37 -5.57 3.24
CA LEU A 11 9.59 -5.93 3.96
C LEU A 11 9.58 -5.46 5.41
N CYS A 12 9.32 -4.17 5.61
CA CYS A 12 9.36 -3.61 6.95
C CYS A 12 7.96 -3.34 7.52
N HIS A 13 6.93 -3.57 6.73
CA HIS A 13 5.53 -3.38 7.13
C HIS A 13 5.20 -1.95 7.50
N SER A 14 5.98 -1.01 6.99
CA SER A 14 5.74 0.39 7.24
C SER A 14 4.59 0.90 6.39
N ARG A 15 3.63 1.55 7.01
CA ARG A 15 2.48 2.10 6.29
C ARG A 15 2.85 3.45 5.71
N ASN A 16 3.52 3.43 4.57
CA ASN A 16 4.04 4.64 3.96
C ASN A 16 3.02 5.38 3.12
N TYR A 17 2.04 4.68 2.59
CA TYR A 17 1.12 5.27 1.63
C TYR A 17 -0.31 4.90 1.95
N SER A 18 -1.21 5.74 1.46
CA SER A 18 -2.63 5.45 1.57
C SER A 18 -3.31 5.94 0.31
N TYR A 19 -4.45 5.37 0.01
CA TYR A 19 -5.25 5.82 -1.11
C TYR A 19 -6.72 5.53 -0.83
N SER A 20 -7.57 6.21 -1.57
CA SER A 20 -9.01 5.99 -1.44
C SER A 20 -9.55 5.54 -2.79
N THR A 21 -10.57 4.70 -2.75
CA THR A 21 -11.17 4.20 -3.97
C THR A 21 -12.66 4.00 -3.75
N GLU A 22 -13.40 4.21 -4.81
CA GLU A 22 -14.83 3.97 -4.79
C GLU A 22 -15.16 2.56 -5.19
N LYS A 23 -14.28 1.94 -5.94
CA LYS A 23 -14.47 0.58 -6.39
C LYS A 23 -13.37 -0.28 -5.84
N ILE A 24 -13.75 -1.36 -5.22
CA ILE A 24 -12.80 -2.31 -4.68
C ILE A 24 -12.85 -3.54 -5.56
N SER A 25 -11.73 -3.86 -6.17
CA SER A 25 -11.64 -5.12 -6.88
C SER A 25 -11.28 -6.19 -5.86
N ASP A 26 -11.59 -7.42 -6.18
CA ASP A 26 -11.29 -8.54 -5.31
C ASP A 26 -9.81 -8.78 -5.21
N ALA A 27 -9.06 -8.31 -6.18
CA ALA A 27 -7.62 -8.50 -6.17
C ALA A 27 -6.97 -7.48 -5.25
N ARG A 28 -5.95 -7.92 -4.57
CA ARG A 28 -5.16 -7.06 -3.71
C ARG A 28 -4.39 -6.05 -4.57
N LEU A 29 -4.34 -4.81 -4.12
CA LEU A 29 -3.54 -3.81 -4.81
C LEU A 29 -2.11 -3.90 -4.33
N GLU A 30 -1.20 -3.98 -5.28
CA GLU A 30 0.23 -4.01 -5.01
C GLU A 30 0.90 -3.02 -5.92
N VAL A 31 1.67 -2.09 -5.32
CA VAL A 31 2.37 -1.08 -6.10
C VAL A 31 3.79 -0.96 -5.58
N LYS A 32 4.69 -0.64 -6.49
CA LYS A 32 6.08 -0.43 -6.13
C LYS A 32 6.28 1.02 -5.77
N LYS A 33 6.65 1.29 -4.53
CA LYS A 33 6.87 2.63 -4.03
C LYS A 33 8.15 2.69 -3.22
N TYR A 34 8.73 3.88 -3.15
CA TYR A 34 9.94 4.08 -2.35
C TYR A 34 9.62 3.95 -0.88
N CYS A 35 10.39 3.14 -0.19
CA CYS A 35 10.24 2.96 1.25
C CYS A 35 11.41 3.64 1.96
N LYS A 36 11.10 4.66 2.74
CA LYS A 36 12.11 5.38 3.50
C LYS A 36 12.82 4.47 4.49
N ARG A 37 12.07 3.55 5.04
CA ARG A 37 12.61 2.68 6.07
C ARG A 37 13.58 1.66 5.51
N CYS A 38 13.29 1.18 4.32
CA CYS A 38 14.15 0.24 3.63
C CYS A 38 15.20 0.93 2.78
N ASN A 39 15.03 2.25 2.53
CA ASN A 39 15.89 3.04 1.68
C ASN A 39 15.94 2.51 0.26
N GLU A 40 14.83 1.99 -0.22
CA GLU A 40 14.76 1.47 -1.58
C GLU A 40 13.30 1.32 -1.98
N HIS A 41 13.11 1.10 -3.27
CA HIS A 41 11.76 0.85 -3.77
C HIS A 41 11.37 -0.58 -3.45
N THR A 42 10.23 -0.72 -2.78
CA THR A 42 9.73 -2.04 -2.41
C THR A 42 8.24 -2.11 -2.75
N ILE A 43 7.73 -3.30 -2.79
CA ILE A 43 6.32 -3.51 -3.08
C ILE A 43 5.51 -3.13 -1.83
N HIS A 44 4.51 -2.31 -2.06
CA HIS A 44 3.57 -1.92 -1.00
C HIS A 44 2.23 -2.53 -1.35
N SER A 45 1.67 -3.27 -0.42
CA SER A 45 0.39 -3.93 -0.63
C SER A 45 -0.64 -3.44 0.37
N GLU A 46 -1.89 -3.66 0.03
CA GLU A 46 -3.00 -3.27 0.89
C GLU A 46 -2.90 -3.96 2.23
N THR A 47 -3.20 -3.19 3.26
CA THR A 47 -3.33 -3.74 4.60
C THR A 47 -4.58 -3.16 5.23
N LYS A 48 -5.18 -3.89 6.12
CA LYS A 48 -6.37 -3.43 6.82
C LYS A 48 -6.03 -2.60 8.02
#